data_a74c285dab387ab4cdffcbbdb3fe72b1
#
_entry.id   a74c285dab387ab4cdffcbbdb3fe72b1
#
_cell.length_a   1.000
_cell.length_b   1.000
_cell.length_c   1.000
_cell.angle_alpha   90.00
_cell.angle_beta   90.00
_cell.angle_gamma   90.00
#
_symmetry.space_group_name_H-M   'P 1'
#
loop_
_entity.id
_entity.type
_entity.pdbx_description
1 polymer ?
#
loop_
_entity_poly.entity_id
_entity_poly.type
_entity_poly.pdbx_seq_one_letter_code
_entity_poly.pdbx_strand_id
1 'polypeptide(L)'
;MSTILVTGAAKGLGKAIYNALEADNHEVIGYDRNFGHDILKPEIACDKLDVLINCAGVNLIDWLENFTEEKWDEVMDVNAKGIFKMTQAYLPLLVESKGTVLNIVSNAAHMPMTCSLAYNASKGAAHIMTLQLARELTKKHGITVFGIAPNKLKGTGMSDAIDDQVVKTRGWTKEYAQQYQLNGLLCGEETPPERVAEFIAFLLQDKDHHKHLTGCILPYGA
;
A
#
# COMPACT_ATOMS: atom_id res chain seq x y z
N MET A 1 1.12 7.29 22.24
CA MET A 1 1.88 8.04 21.22
C MET A 1 2.93 7.12 20.64
N SER A 2 2.92 6.89 19.33
CA SER A 2 3.85 6.00 18.61
C SER A 2 4.56 6.79 17.53
N THR A 3 5.78 6.39 17.17
CA THR A 3 6.50 6.91 16.00
C THR A 3 6.16 6.03 14.80
N ILE A 4 5.54 6.59 13.77
CA ILE A 4 4.98 5.88 12.62
C ILE A 4 5.58 6.45 11.33
N LEU A 5 6.13 5.60 10.47
CA LEU A 5 6.61 5.99 9.15
C LEU A 5 5.65 5.52 8.06
N VAL A 6 5.26 6.45 7.18
CA VAL A 6 4.34 6.18 6.06
C VAL A 6 5.06 6.44 4.75
N THR A 7 5.23 5.41 3.93
CA THR A 7 5.78 5.59 2.57
C THR A 7 4.70 6.03 1.59
N GLY A 8 5.04 6.86 0.60
CA GLY A 8 4.07 7.43 -0.35
C GLY A 8 3.16 8.49 0.28
N ALA A 9 3.63 9.19 1.33
CA ALA A 9 2.84 10.09 2.16
C ALA A 9 2.45 11.43 1.50
N ALA A 10 3.01 11.77 0.33
CA ALA A 10 2.77 13.07 -0.29
C ALA A 10 1.37 13.21 -0.93
N LYS A 11 0.70 12.11 -1.29
CA LYS A 11 -0.58 12.12 -2.02
C LYS A 11 -1.41 10.86 -1.77
N GLY A 12 -2.67 10.91 -2.22
CA GLY A 12 -3.59 9.75 -2.24
C GLY A 12 -3.76 9.11 -0.88
N LEU A 13 -3.78 7.78 -0.84
CA LEU A 13 -3.99 7.01 0.39
C LEU A 13 -2.89 7.28 1.44
N GLY A 14 -1.62 7.36 1.03
CA GLY A 14 -0.52 7.63 1.97
C GLY A 14 -0.68 8.96 2.71
N LYS A 15 -1.13 10.01 2.00
CA LYS A 15 -1.45 11.31 2.62
C LYS A 15 -2.65 11.22 3.56
N ALA A 16 -3.70 10.49 3.18
CA ALA A 16 -4.85 10.29 4.05
C ALA A 16 -4.46 9.56 5.34
N ILE A 17 -3.63 8.50 5.24
CA ILE A 17 -3.10 7.76 6.39
C ILE A 17 -2.25 8.68 7.27
N TYR A 18 -1.34 9.44 6.67
CA TYR A 18 -0.50 10.42 7.38
C TYR A 18 -1.36 11.37 8.22
N ASN A 19 -2.35 12.01 7.59
CA ASN A 19 -3.22 12.98 8.25
C ASN A 19 -4.07 12.35 9.38
N ALA A 20 -4.61 11.15 9.18
CA ALA A 20 -5.43 10.47 10.19
C ALA A 20 -4.60 10.11 11.44
N LEU A 21 -3.38 9.61 11.25
CA LEU A 21 -2.50 9.25 12.36
C LEU A 21 -1.93 10.47 13.11
N GLU A 22 -1.66 11.58 12.38
CA GLU A 22 -1.27 12.85 12.99
C GLU A 22 -2.41 13.42 13.85
N ALA A 23 -3.66 13.33 13.37
CA ALA A 23 -4.84 13.75 14.13
C ALA A 23 -5.07 12.93 15.42
N ASP A 24 -4.61 11.66 15.44
CA ASP A 24 -4.62 10.79 16.63
C ASP A 24 -3.41 11.02 17.55
N ASN A 25 -2.66 12.11 17.36
CA ASN A 25 -1.50 12.52 18.15
C ASN A 25 -0.32 11.51 18.12
N HIS A 26 -0.13 10.79 17.00
CA HIS A 26 1.09 10.05 16.76
C HIS A 26 2.19 10.96 16.19
N GLU A 27 3.45 10.60 16.36
CA GLU A 27 4.57 11.19 15.63
C GLU A 27 4.64 10.52 14.26
N VAL A 28 4.25 11.22 13.19
CA VAL A 28 4.17 10.64 11.85
C VAL A 28 5.26 11.18 10.93
N ILE A 29 6.03 10.28 10.33
CA ILE A 29 7.10 10.58 9.40
C ILE A 29 6.63 10.27 7.99
N GLY A 30 6.51 11.29 7.15
CA GLY A 30 6.20 11.12 5.73
C GLY A 30 7.46 10.75 4.94
N TYR A 31 7.45 9.60 4.26
CA TYR A 31 8.56 9.13 3.44
C TYR A 31 8.14 9.07 1.96
N ASP A 32 8.57 10.07 1.18
CA ASP A 32 8.14 10.24 -0.21
C ASP A 32 9.22 10.96 -1.02
N ARG A 33 9.28 10.72 -2.32
CA ARG A 33 10.20 11.42 -3.24
C ARG A 33 9.98 12.93 -3.22
N ASN A 34 8.75 13.40 -3.02
CA ASN A 34 8.45 14.82 -2.87
C ASN A 34 9.04 15.45 -1.60
N PHE A 35 9.44 14.63 -0.65
CA PHE A 35 10.14 15.03 0.58
C PHE A 35 11.64 14.69 0.55
N GLY A 36 12.16 14.26 -0.62
CA GLY A 36 13.58 13.92 -0.82
C GLY A 36 13.94 12.48 -0.45
N HIS A 37 12.96 11.60 -0.17
CA HIS A 37 13.21 10.22 0.23
C HIS A 37 12.87 9.21 -0.87
N ASP A 38 13.75 8.24 -1.11
CA ASP A 38 13.53 7.16 -2.08
C ASP A 38 13.48 5.79 -1.37
N ILE A 39 12.34 5.10 -1.48
CA ILE A 39 12.15 3.76 -0.89
C ILE A 39 13.09 2.70 -1.47
N LEU A 40 13.66 2.93 -2.65
CA LEU A 40 14.64 2.03 -3.27
C LEU A 40 16.08 2.26 -2.76
N LYS A 41 16.30 3.41 -2.14
CA LYS A 41 17.56 3.79 -1.47
C LYS A 41 17.23 4.34 -0.08
N PRO A 42 16.71 3.50 0.83
CA PRO A 42 16.20 3.98 2.10
C PRO A 42 17.31 4.57 2.97
N GLU A 43 17.05 5.74 3.50
CA GLU A 43 17.84 6.42 4.54
C GLU A 43 17.04 6.42 5.82
N ILE A 44 17.72 6.25 6.96
CA ILE A 44 17.05 6.22 8.26
C ILE A 44 16.64 7.64 8.65
N ALA A 45 15.34 7.87 8.77
CA ALA A 45 14.73 9.18 9.01
C ALA A 45 14.31 9.41 10.47
N CYS A 46 14.57 8.46 11.38
CA CYS A 46 14.22 8.53 12.80
C CYS A 46 15.10 7.61 13.65
N ASP A 47 15.19 7.93 14.94
CA ASP A 47 15.96 7.13 15.92
C ASP A 47 15.10 6.01 16.54
N LYS A 48 13.77 6.10 16.45
CA LYS A 48 12.80 5.12 16.95
C LYS A 48 11.71 4.91 15.94
N LEU A 49 11.22 3.67 15.80
CA LEU A 49 10.09 3.35 14.95
C LEU A 49 9.19 2.29 15.59
N ASP A 50 7.94 2.63 15.82
CA ASP A 50 6.93 1.69 16.34
C ASP A 50 6.13 1.05 15.19
N VAL A 51 5.85 1.78 14.10
CA VAL A 51 5.08 1.26 12.97
C VAL A 51 5.68 1.71 11.63
N LEU A 52 5.89 0.76 10.72
CA LEU A 52 6.22 1.00 9.32
C LEU A 52 4.99 0.71 8.45
N ILE A 53 4.49 1.71 7.72
CA ILE A 53 3.40 1.56 6.76
C ILE A 53 3.96 1.66 5.34
N ASN A 54 4.05 0.54 4.64
CA ASN A 54 4.43 0.47 3.25
C ASN A 54 3.21 0.77 2.37
N CYS A 55 3.02 2.04 2.00
CA CYS A 55 1.89 2.52 1.19
C CYS A 55 2.31 3.03 -0.19
N ALA A 56 3.58 3.30 -0.44
CA ALA A 56 4.06 3.72 -1.75
C ALA A 56 3.68 2.70 -2.82
N GLY A 57 3.17 3.20 -3.95
CA GLY A 57 2.76 2.35 -5.06
C GLY A 57 2.52 3.12 -6.36
N VAL A 58 2.69 2.43 -7.46
CA VAL A 58 2.42 2.91 -8.82
C VAL A 58 1.64 1.85 -9.59
N ASN A 59 0.85 2.28 -10.57
CA ASN A 59 0.17 1.39 -11.51
C ASN A 59 0.35 1.92 -12.93
N LEU A 60 0.76 1.05 -13.84
CA LEU A 60 0.88 1.31 -15.27
C LEU A 60 0.06 0.27 -16.01
N ILE A 61 -0.81 0.74 -16.90
CA ILE A 61 -1.75 -0.10 -17.67
C ILE A 61 -1.33 -0.09 -19.14
N ASP A 62 -1.15 -1.29 -19.69
CA ASP A 62 -0.98 -1.49 -21.13
C ASP A 62 -1.26 -2.95 -21.49
N TRP A 63 -1.47 -3.23 -22.79
CA TRP A 63 -1.48 -4.58 -23.32
C TRP A 63 -0.08 -5.19 -23.25
N LEU A 64 -0.02 -6.51 -23.12
CA LEU A 64 1.27 -7.22 -23.00
C LEU A 64 2.25 -6.88 -24.11
N GLU A 65 1.77 -6.80 -25.35
CA GLU A 65 2.58 -6.49 -26.54
C GLU A 65 3.19 -5.08 -26.53
N ASN A 66 2.64 -4.15 -25.74
CA ASN A 66 3.11 -2.77 -25.62
C ASN A 66 3.74 -2.47 -24.26
N PHE A 67 3.78 -3.46 -23.37
CA PHE A 67 4.30 -3.29 -22.02
C PHE A 67 5.83 -3.46 -22.02
N THR A 68 6.56 -2.38 -21.82
CA THR A 68 8.03 -2.41 -21.86
C THR A 68 8.63 -2.93 -20.55
N GLU A 69 9.92 -3.37 -20.62
CA GLU A 69 10.66 -3.83 -19.46
C GLU A 69 10.82 -2.71 -18.41
N GLU A 70 11.03 -1.46 -18.84
CA GLU A 70 11.15 -0.31 -17.95
C GLU A 70 9.85 -0.06 -17.15
N LYS A 71 8.68 -0.21 -17.81
CA LYS A 71 7.38 -0.12 -17.12
C LYS A 71 7.20 -1.23 -16.10
N TRP A 72 7.63 -2.45 -16.45
CA TRP A 72 7.60 -3.60 -15.56
C TRP A 72 8.50 -3.36 -14.34
N ASP A 73 9.74 -2.96 -14.55
CA ASP A 73 10.71 -2.70 -13.50
C ASP A 73 10.24 -1.58 -12.57
N GLU A 74 9.70 -0.48 -13.11
CA GLU A 74 9.13 0.59 -12.29
C GLU A 74 8.05 0.09 -11.33
N VAL A 75 7.11 -0.72 -11.84
CA VAL A 75 6.01 -1.23 -11.02
C VAL A 75 6.51 -2.23 -9.98
N MET A 76 7.38 -3.17 -10.37
CA MET A 76 7.93 -4.17 -9.46
C MET A 76 8.86 -3.56 -8.41
N ASP A 77 9.69 -2.62 -8.80
CA ASP A 77 10.63 -1.93 -7.91
C ASP A 77 9.87 -1.16 -6.82
N VAL A 78 8.86 -0.38 -7.21
CA VAL A 78 8.11 0.42 -6.23
C VAL A 78 7.22 -0.48 -5.37
N ASN A 79 6.38 -1.33 -5.98
CA ASN A 79 5.30 -2.01 -5.26
C ASN A 79 5.77 -3.26 -4.49
N ALA A 80 6.86 -3.91 -4.92
CA ALA A 80 7.36 -5.13 -4.30
C ALA A 80 8.74 -4.92 -3.65
N LYS A 81 9.75 -4.54 -4.41
CA LYS A 81 11.11 -4.35 -3.90
C LYS A 81 11.17 -3.22 -2.86
N GLY A 82 10.36 -2.16 -3.01
CA GLY A 82 10.24 -1.08 -2.03
C GLY A 82 9.84 -1.58 -0.65
N ILE A 83 8.85 -2.48 -0.55
CA ILE A 83 8.44 -3.12 0.72
C ILE A 83 9.61 -3.86 1.35
N PHE A 84 10.33 -4.67 0.57
CA PHE A 84 11.50 -5.38 1.04
C PHE A 84 12.58 -4.42 1.56
N LYS A 85 12.94 -3.41 0.76
CA LYS A 85 13.99 -2.44 1.09
C LYS A 85 13.69 -1.66 2.36
N MET A 86 12.48 -1.11 2.46
CA MET A 86 12.06 -0.34 3.63
C MET A 86 11.99 -1.21 4.88
N THR A 87 11.39 -2.40 4.79
CA THR A 87 11.32 -3.32 5.94
C THR A 87 12.71 -3.75 6.41
N GLN A 88 13.64 -4.04 5.48
CA GLN A 88 15.01 -4.41 5.81
C GLN A 88 15.78 -3.26 6.48
N ALA A 89 15.68 -2.05 5.92
CA ALA A 89 16.39 -0.89 6.45
C ALA A 89 15.95 -0.52 7.87
N TYR A 90 14.65 -0.56 8.13
CA TYR A 90 14.07 -0.21 9.42
C TYR A 90 13.94 -1.39 10.40
N LEU A 91 14.38 -2.59 10.01
CA LEU A 91 14.29 -3.79 10.85
C LEU A 91 14.94 -3.62 12.23
N PRO A 92 16.11 -3.01 12.39
CA PRO A 92 16.71 -2.83 13.71
C PRO A 92 15.81 -2.05 14.68
N LEU A 93 15.20 -0.94 14.24
CA LEU A 93 14.29 -0.12 15.05
C LEU A 93 12.99 -0.86 15.38
N LEU A 94 12.44 -1.61 14.39
CA LEU A 94 11.25 -2.44 14.59
C LEU A 94 11.51 -3.61 15.56
N VAL A 95 12.72 -4.15 15.59
CA VAL A 95 13.11 -5.20 16.57
C VAL A 95 13.15 -4.61 17.98
N GLU A 96 13.75 -3.44 18.15
CA GLU A 96 13.85 -2.76 19.44
C GLU A 96 12.48 -2.43 20.03
N SER A 97 11.58 -1.89 19.22
CA SER A 97 10.22 -1.53 19.64
C SER A 97 9.25 -2.72 19.71
N LYS A 98 9.65 -3.91 19.19
CA LYS A 98 8.73 -5.02 18.86
C LYS A 98 7.56 -4.49 18.02
N GLY A 99 7.88 -3.70 17.01
CA GLY A 99 6.96 -2.85 16.27
C GLY A 99 6.01 -3.60 15.35
N THR A 100 5.43 -2.82 14.42
CA THR A 100 4.45 -3.33 13.45
C THR A 100 4.86 -2.94 12.04
N VAL A 101 4.71 -3.86 11.09
CA VAL A 101 4.77 -3.60 9.64
C VAL A 101 3.38 -3.78 9.06
N LEU A 102 2.86 -2.72 8.46
CA LEU A 102 1.59 -2.73 7.74
C LEU A 102 1.86 -2.51 6.25
N ASN A 103 1.45 -3.45 5.41
CA ASN A 103 1.62 -3.35 3.96
C ASN A 103 0.29 -3.05 3.28
N ILE A 104 0.27 -2.03 2.40
CA ILE A 104 -0.88 -1.77 1.54
C ILE A 104 -0.78 -2.67 0.31
N VAL A 105 -1.55 -3.75 0.34
CA VAL A 105 -1.70 -4.71 -0.75
C VAL A 105 -2.71 -4.17 -1.78
N SER A 106 -3.60 -4.98 -2.26
CA SER A 106 -4.75 -4.63 -3.12
C SER A 106 -5.58 -5.88 -3.40
N ASN A 107 -6.84 -5.75 -3.70
CA ASN A 107 -7.65 -6.83 -4.29
C ASN A 107 -7.05 -7.35 -5.61
N ALA A 108 -6.28 -6.53 -6.33
CA ALA A 108 -5.53 -6.92 -7.52
C ALA A 108 -4.51 -8.06 -7.29
N ALA A 109 -4.18 -8.37 -6.03
CA ALA A 109 -3.35 -9.53 -5.70
C ALA A 109 -4.04 -10.88 -6.02
N HIS A 110 -5.38 -10.89 -6.07
CA HIS A 110 -6.20 -12.10 -6.27
C HIS A 110 -7.14 -11.99 -7.48
N MET A 111 -7.44 -10.78 -7.93
CA MET A 111 -8.36 -10.52 -9.02
C MET A 111 -7.58 -10.02 -10.24
N PRO A 112 -7.45 -10.84 -11.29
CA PRO A 112 -6.75 -10.41 -12.49
C PRO A 112 -7.54 -9.29 -13.19
N MET A 113 -6.83 -8.23 -13.56
CA MET A 113 -7.39 -7.10 -14.29
C MET A 113 -6.72 -7.00 -15.66
N THR A 114 -7.55 -6.83 -16.70
CA THR A 114 -7.04 -6.68 -18.07
C THR A 114 -6.07 -5.49 -18.17
N CYS A 115 -4.98 -5.67 -18.88
CA CYS A 115 -3.93 -4.68 -19.12
C CYS A 115 -3.12 -4.26 -17.86
N SER A 116 -3.25 -4.97 -16.73
CA SER A 116 -2.60 -4.63 -15.45
C SER A 116 -1.60 -5.70 -15.01
N LEU A 117 -0.88 -6.32 -15.96
CA LEU A 117 -0.02 -7.48 -15.68
C LEU A 117 1.00 -7.20 -14.57
N ALA A 118 1.81 -6.16 -14.71
CA ALA A 118 2.85 -5.83 -13.73
C ALA A 118 2.25 -5.44 -12.37
N TYR A 119 1.15 -4.70 -12.36
CA TYR A 119 0.48 -4.31 -11.12
C TYR A 119 -0.07 -5.52 -10.38
N ASN A 120 -0.82 -6.41 -11.05
CA ASN A 120 -1.31 -7.64 -10.43
C ASN A 120 -0.16 -8.50 -9.90
N ALA A 121 0.91 -8.69 -10.68
CA ALA A 121 2.10 -9.43 -10.26
C ALA A 121 2.75 -8.80 -9.01
N SER A 122 2.94 -7.48 -9.01
CA SER A 122 3.54 -6.75 -7.90
C SER A 122 2.70 -6.81 -6.62
N LYS A 123 1.37 -6.75 -6.73
CA LYS A 123 0.47 -6.86 -5.58
C LYS A 123 0.34 -8.30 -5.08
N GLY A 124 0.44 -9.29 -5.98
CA GLY A 124 0.63 -10.70 -5.61
C GLY A 124 1.93 -10.92 -4.83
N ALA A 125 3.03 -10.30 -5.28
CA ALA A 125 4.31 -10.32 -4.56
C ALA A 125 4.19 -9.63 -3.18
N ALA A 126 3.56 -8.45 -3.09
CA ALA A 126 3.32 -7.76 -1.83
C ALA A 126 2.49 -8.61 -0.86
N HIS A 127 1.47 -9.32 -1.37
CA HIS A 127 0.65 -10.24 -0.59
C HIS A 127 1.49 -11.36 0.03
N ILE A 128 2.20 -12.14 -0.78
CA ILE A 128 2.98 -13.27 -0.26
C ILE A 128 4.14 -12.81 0.61
N MET A 129 4.77 -11.66 0.32
CA MET A 129 5.79 -11.07 1.19
C MET A 129 5.23 -10.71 2.56
N THR A 130 4.00 -10.18 2.64
CA THR A 130 3.35 -9.87 3.92
C THR A 130 3.21 -11.13 4.78
N LEU A 131 2.73 -12.23 4.20
CA LEU A 131 2.60 -13.50 4.89
C LEU A 131 3.96 -14.08 5.33
N GLN A 132 4.96 -14.00 4.44
CA GLN A 132 6.29 -14.52 4.71
C GLN A 132 7.01 -13.70 5.79
N LEU A 133 6.94 -12.37 5.73
CA LEU A 133 7.49 -11.48 6.75
C LEU A 133 6.84 -11.72 8.12
N ALA A 134 5.52 -11.93 8.16
CA ALA A 134 4.83 -12.30 9.40
C ALA A 134 5.41 -13.59 9.99
N ARG A 135 5.59 -14.62 9.15
CA ARG A 135 6.14 -15.91 9.58
C ARG A 135 7.56 -15.81 10.14
N GLU A 136 8.39 -14.97 9.53
CA GLU A 136 9.79 -14.80 9.93
C GLU A 136 9.95 -13.86 11.13
N LEU A 137 9.31 -12.69 11.07
CA LEU A 137 9.58 -11.60 12.01
C LEU A 137 8.81 -11.75 13.33
N THR A 138 7.58 -12.29 13.30
CA THR A 138 6.77 -12.38 14.51
C THR A 138 7.38 -13.37 15.52
N LYS A 139 7.72 -14.57 15.08
CA LYS A 139 8.29 -15.58 15.98
C LYS A 139 9.69 -15.23 16.46
N LYS A 140 10.50 -14.61 15.60
CA LYS A 140 11.91 -14.30 15.90
C LYS A 140 12.09 -13.03 16.70
N HIS A 141 11.27 -12.01 16.43
CA HIS A 141 11.48 -10.65 16.91
C HIS A 141 10.26 -10.06 17.63
N GLY A 142 9.11 -10.72 17.62
CA GLY A 142 7.87 -10.18 18.20
C GLY A 142 7.24 -9.05 17.38
N ILE A 143 7.65 -8.90 16.11
CA ILE A 143 7.12 -7.88 15.21
C ILE A 143 5.79 -8.36 14.65
N THR A 144 4.75 -7.54 14.72
CA THR A 144 3.47 -7.78 14.06
C THR A 144 3.58 -7.42 12.58
N VAL A 145 3.12 -8.29 11.68
CA VAL A 145 3.09 -7.99 10.23
C VAL A 145 1.74 -8.37 9.66
N PHE A 146 1.04 -7.41 9.06
CA PHE A 146 -0.24 -7.65 8.40
C PHE A 146 -0.44 -6.72 7.20
N GLY A 147 -1.49 -6.95 6.42
CA GLY A 147 -1.79 -6.15 5.25
C GLY A 147 -3.23 -5.66 5.21
N ILE A 148 -3.44 -4.57 4.51
CA ILE A 148 -4.76 -4.10 4.07
C ILE A 148 -4.80 -4.19 2.55
N ALA A 149 -5.89 -4.73 2.01
CA ALA A 149 -6.11 -4.88 0.57
C ALA A 149 -7.30 -3.99 0.14
N PRO A 150 -7.07 -2.70 -0.12
CA PRO A 150 -8.12 -1.82 -0.62
C PRO A 150 -8.57 -2.24 -2.01
N ASN A 151 -9.84 -1.97 -2.30
CA ASN A 151 -10.37 -1.97 -3.66
C ASN A 151 -10.13 -0.60 -4.32
N LYS A 152 -10.89 -0.26 -5.36
CA LYS A 152 -10.74 1.02 -6.06
C LYS A 152 -10.95 2.20 -5.11
N LEU A 153 -9.99 3.11 -5.06
CA LEU A 153 -10.04 4.31 -4.24
C LEU A 153 -10.57 5.50 -5.04
N LYS A 154 -11.43 6.30 -4.42
CA LYS A 154 -12.04 7.48 -5.01
C LYS A 154 -11.07 8.65 -5.05
N GLY A 155 -11.00 9.36 -6.19
CA GLY A 155 -10.37 10.69 -6.27
C GLY A 155 -8.87 10.71 -5.92
N THR A 156 -8.15 9.60 -6.13
CA THR A 156 -6.70 9.60 -6.02
C THR A 156 -6.08 9.82 -7.39
N GLY A 157 -4.94 10.51 -7.46
CA GLY A 157 -4.24 10.70 -8.74
C GLY A 157 -3.90 9.40 -9.46
N MET A 158 -3.77 8.28 -8.73
CA MET A 158 -3.63 6.94 -9.33
C MET A 158 -4.94 6.48 -9.96
N SER A 159 -6.08 6.65 -9.30
CA SER A 159 -7.40 6.28 -9.86
C SER A 159 -7.72 7.08 -11.12
N ASP A 160 -7.47 8.39 -11.10
CA ASP A 160 -7.72 9.26 -12.25
C ASP A 160 -6.83 8.86 -13.44
N ALA A 161 -5.54 8.59 -13.19
CA ALA A 161 -4.60 8.14 -14.22
C ALA A 161 -4.99 6.76 -14.78
N ILE A 162 -5.52 5.85 -13.95
CA ILE A 162 -6.01 4.55 -14.37
C ILE A 162 -7.22 4.72 -15.30
N ASP A 163 -8.18 5.56 -14.95
CA ASP A 163 -9.38 5.79 -15.74
C ASP A 163 -9.01 6.32 -17.14
N ASP A 164 -8.11 7.29 -17.22
CA ASP A 164 -7.63 7.82 -18.49
C ASP A 164 -6.85 6.78 -19.31
N GLN A 165 -6.02 5.96 -18.66
CA GLN A 165 -5.28 4.89 -19.34
C GLN A 165 -6.22 3.77 -19.84
N VAL A 166 -7.22 3.38 -19.07
CA VAL A 166 -8.22 2.38 -19.46
C VAL A 166 -9.00 2.84 -20.69
N VAL A 167 -9.45 4.09 -20.70
CA VAL A 167 -10.13 4.70 -21.87
C VAL A 167 -9.23 4.60 -23.10
N LYS A 168 -7.98 5.04 -23.00
CA LYS A 168 -7.02 5.03 -24.12
C LYS A 168 -6.69 3.61 -24.59
N THR A 169 -6.42 2.70 -23.64
CA THR A 169 -5.92 1.35 -23.94
C THR A 169 -7.00 0.42 -24.46
N ARG A 170 -8.24 0.56 -23.97
CA ARG A 170 -9.36 -0.31 -24.34
C ARG A 170 -10.31 0.32 -25.38
N GLY A 171 -10.11 1.60 -25.70
CA GLY A 171 -10.98 2.31 -26.65
C GLY A 171 -12.41 2.55 -26.12
N TRP A 172 -12.58 2.61 -24.81
CA TRP A 172 -13.86 2.83 -24.16
C TRP A 172 -14.15 4.33 -23.99
N THR A 173 -15.43 4.68 -23.80
CA THR A 173 -15.77 6.01 -23.29
C THR A 173 -15.49 6.08 -21.78
N LYS A 174 -15.30 7.28 -21.26
CA LYS A 174 -15.04 7.50 -19.84
C LYS A 174 -16.20 6.99 -18.97
N GLU A 175 -17.43 7.25 -19.40
CA GLU A 175 -18.65 6.81 -18.72
C GLU A 175 -18.74 5.29 -18.64
N TYR A 176 -18.45 4.60 -19.77
CA TYR A 176 -18.45 3.15 -19.79
C TYR A 176 -17.35 2.56 -18.90
N ALA A 177 -16.15 3.13 -18.94
CA ALA A 177 -15.03 2.69 -18.09
C ALA A 177 -15.37 2.83 -16.60
N GLN A 178 -15.96 3.95 -16.20
CA GLN A 178 -16.39 4.18 -14.81
C GLN A 178 -17.50 3.20 -14.41
N GLN A 179 -18.55 3.05 -15.23
CA GLN A 179 -19.64 2.13 -14.92
C GLN A 179 -19.16 0.68 -14.84
N TYR A 180 -18.27 0.26 -15.74
CA TYR A 180 -17.67 -1.08 -15.70
C TYR A 180 -16.92 -1.35 -14.40
N GLN A 181 -16.18 -0.36 -13.92
CA GLN A 181 -15.43 -0.48 -12.67
C GLN A 181 -16.37 -0.51 -11.45
N LEU A 182 -17.38 0.36 -11.42
CA LEU A 182 -18.38 0.39 -10.33
C LEU A 182 -19.19 -0.90 -10.24
N ASN A 183 -19.53 -1.50 -11.38
CA ASN A 183 -20.26 -2.78 -11.41
C ASN A 183 -19.45 -3.95 -10.82
N GLY A 184 -18.12 -3.82 -10.75
CA GLY A 184 -17.24 -4.80 -10.09
C GLY A 184 -17.12 -4.63 -8.58
N LEU A 185 -17.69 -3.55 -8.01
CA LEU A 185 -17.65 -3.26 -6.59
C LEU A 185 -18.94 -3.73 -5.91
N LEU A 186 -18.85 -4.57 -4.88
CA LEU A 186 -20.01 -5.09 -4.17
C LEU A 186 -20.83 -3.99 -3.47
N CYS A 187 -20.16 -2.94 -2.97
CA CYS A 187 -20.82 -1.77 -2.39
C CYS A 187 -21.31 -0.75 -3.42
N GLY A 188 -21.01 -0.94 -4.72
CA GLY A 188 -21.46 -0.08 -5.82
C GLY A 188 -20.81 1.31 -5.87
N GLU A 189 -19.81 1.57 -5.03
CA GLU A 189 -19.10 2.86 -4.97
C GLU A 189 -17.61 2.68 -4.70
N GLU A 190 -16.82 3.66 -5.15
CA GLU A 190 -15.39 3.72 -4.86
C GLU A 190 -15.15 4.11 -3.39
N THR A 191 -14.14 3.53 -2.78
CA THR A 191 -13.81 3.79 -1.38
C THR A 191 -13.04 5.11 -1.22
N PRO A 192 -13.52 6.08 -0.43
CA PRO A 192 -12.74 7.25 -0.07
C PRO A 192 -11.45 6.84 0.64
N PRO A 193 -10.26 7.38 0.26
CA PRO A 193 -9.00 7.04 0.93
C PRO A 193 -9.01 7.35 2.43
N GLU A 194 -9.77 8.37 2.86
CA GLU A 194 -9.96 8.74 4.27
C GLU A 194 -10.58 7.60 5.08
N ARG A 195 -11.51 6.83 4.49
CA ARG A 195 -12.14 5.70 5.20
C ARG A 195 -11.17 4.54 5.43
N VAL A 196 -10.27 4.30 4.47
CA VAL A 196 -9.18 3.32 4.68
C VAL A 196 -8.21 3.82 5.74
N ALA A 197 -7.90 5.11 5.73
CA ALA A 197 -7.01 5.73 6.70
C ALA A 197 -7.58 5.69 8.13
N GLU A 198 -8.86 6.02 8.31
CA GLU A 198 -9.58 5.91 9.59
C GLU A 198 -9.58 4.46 10.11
N PHE A 199 -9.79 3.49 9.22
CA PHE A 199 -9.73 2.07 9.60
C PHE A 199 -8.32 1.65 10.03
N ILE A 200 -7.28 2.10 9.33
CA ILE A 200 -5.89 1.84 9.73
C ILE A 200 -5.59 2.50 11.09
N ALA A 201 -5.98 3.75 11.28
CA ALA A 201 -5.81 4.46 12.55
C ALA A 201 -6.51 3.70 13.70
N PHE A 202 -7.75 3.27 13.50
CA PHE A 202 -8.49 2.43 14.47
C PHE A 202 -7.73 1.14 14.82
N LEU A 203 -7.21 0.42 13.84
CA LEU A 203 -6.44 -0.81 14.07
C LEU A 203 -5.16 -0.56 14.87
N LEU A 204 -4.53 0.61 14.69
CA LEU A 204 -3.25 0.95 15.33
C LEU A 204 -3.39 1.56 16.74
N GLN A 205 -4.62 1.89 17.18
CA GLN A 205 -4.86 2.48 18.51
C GLN A 205 -4.42 1.55 19.65
N ASP A 206 -4.55 0.24 19.48
CA ASP A 206 -4.21 -0.74 20.51
C ASP A 206 -3.30 -1.84 19.93
N LYS A 207 -2.04 -1.84 20.40
CA LYS A 207 -1.04 -2.83 19.99
C LYS A 207 -1.44 -4.26 20.39
N ASP A 208 -2.12 -4.43 21.51
CA ASP A 208 -2.56 -5.75 21.96
C ASP A 208 -3.68 -6.33 21.08
N HIS A 209 -4.48 -5.49 20.47
CA HIS A 209 -5.50 -5.93 19.53
C HIS A 209 -4.89 -6.29 18.16
N HIS A 210 -4.08 -5.41 17.57
CA HIS A 210 -3.59 -5.66 16.23
C HIS A 210 -2.48 -6.73 16.13
N LYS A 211 -1.84 -7.12 17.25
CA LYS A 211 -0.88 -8.24 17.21
C LYS A 211 -1.49 -9.55 16.72
N HIS A 212 -2.79 -9.76 16.93
CA HIS A 212 -3.52 -10.94 16.46
C HIS A 212 -3.83 -10.89 14.96
N LEU A 213 -3.58 -9.76 14.28
CA LEU A 213 -3.69 -9.62 12.83
C LEU A 213 -2.44 -10.10 12.09
N THR A 214 -1.38 -10.50 12.80
CA THR A 214 -0.15 -10.96 12.16
C THR A 214 -0.44 -12.13 11.20
N GLY A 215 0.05 -12.02 9.97
CA GLY A 215 -0.24 -12.98 8.91
C GLY A 215 -1.63 -12.86 8.28
N CYS A 216 -2.40 -11.82 8.61
CA CYS A 216 -3.67 -11.53 7.96
C CYS A 216 -3.50 -10.47 6.85
N ILE A 217 -4.36 -10.56 5.84
CA ILE A 217 -4.57 -9.50 4.86
C ILE A 217 -6.05 -9.20 4.84
N LEU A 218 -6.42 -7.99 5.27
CA LEU A 218 -7.80 -7.57 5.44
C LEU A 218 -8.28 -6.88 4.16
N PRO A 219 -9.28 -7.43 3.44
CA PRO A 219 -9.91 -6.72 2.32
C PRO A 219 -10.70 -5.52 2.84
N TYR A 220 -10.73 -4.43 2.04
CA TYR A 220 -11.47 -3.23 2.39
C TYR A 220 -12.13 -2.62 1.14
N GLY A 221 -13.45 -2.40 1.17
CA GLY A 221 -14.20 -1.81 0.08
C GLY A 221 -14.46 -2.78 -1.08
N ALA A 222 -14.61 -4.08 -0.82
CA ALA A 222 -14.89 -5.10 -1.82
C ALA A 222 -16.27 -4.96 -2.45
#